data_6651ebcbe4c45366b244460c361f63be
#
_entry.id   6651ebcbe4c45366b244460c361f63be
#
_cell.length_a   1.000
_cell.length_b   1.000
_cell.length_c   1.000
_cell.angle_alpha   90.00
_cell.angle_beta   90.00
_cell.angle_gamma   90.00
#
_symmetry.space_group_name_H-M   'P 1'
#
loop_
_entity.id
_entity.type
_entity.pdbx_description
1 polymer ?
#
loop_
_entity_poly.entity_id
_entity_poly.type
_entity_poly.pdbx_seq_one_letter_code
_entity_poly.pdbx_strand_id
1 'polypeptide(L)'
;KEKKIKGMVYLSSMELYGKIEKDEFVSESELGYIDPLNIRSCYPESKRMCENLCACYAAEYEVPVYQVRLAQTFGPGISYEDKRVFAMMARKAIEGKDIILQTKGTSKHPYVYTAQAVTAIFTVLLGGKSGEAYNVSNPETYCSIYEMGKLVSEKVANGKIKVIVAKNGDISKYPVPSCLKLDISKIENLGWKPEHNLLWMYNRLIKTM
;
A
#
# COMPACT_ATOMS: atom_id res chain seq x y z
N LYS A 1 20.43 -20.79 7.70
CA LYS A 1 20.76 -21.82 8.70
C LYS A 1 22.19 -21.67 9.23
N GLU A 2 23.17 -21.43 8.36
CA GLU A 2 24.61 -21.33 8.74
C GLU A 2 24.91 -20.04 9.53
N LYS A 3 24.22 -18.95 9.24
CA LYS A 3 24.41 -17.67 9.96
C LYS A 3 23.26 -17.47 10.95
N LYS A 4 23.58 -17.47 12.24
CA LYS A 4 22.62 -17.18 13.31
C LYS A 4 22.23 -15.69 13.25
N ILE A 5 21.16 -15.36 12.49
CA ILE A 5 20.58 -14.02 12.48
C ILE A 5 19.70 -13.82 13.72
N LYS A 6 19.62 -12.58 14.23
CA LYS A 6 18.76 -12.24 15.38
C LYS A 6 17.32 -11.93 14.99
N GLY A 7 17.08 -11.63 13.72
CA GLY A 7 15.78 -11.34 13.15
C GLY A 7 15.86 -10.94 11.68
N MET A 8 14.81 -11.21 10.92
CA MET A 8 14.65 -10.80 9.54
C MET A 8 13.21 -10.34 9.32
N VAL A 9 13.01 -9.20 8.70
CA VAL A 9 11.68 -8.78 8.25
C VAL A 9 11.59 -8.88 6.74
N TYR A 10 10.61 -9.65 6.25
CA TYR A 10 10.26 -9.69 4.85
C TYR A 10 9.23 -8.60 4.53
N LEU A 11 9.56 -7.72 3.60
CA LEU A 11 8.65 -6.69 3.13
C LEU A 11 7.69 -7.28 2.09
N SER A 12 6.53 -7.64 2.55
CA SER A 12 5.42 -8.13 1.75
C SER A 12 4.54 -6.97 1.25
N SER A 13 3.38 -7.24 0.71
CA SER A 13 2.51 -6.25 0.09
C SER A 13 1.05 -6.58 0.32
N MET A 14 0.20 -5.56 0.40
CA MET A 14 -1.25 -5.73 0.41
C MET A 14 -1.78 -6.41 -0.87
N GLU A 15 -1.06 -6.39 -1.97
CA GLU A 15 -1.51 -6.99 -3.23
C GLU A 15 -1.65 -8.52 -3.14
N LEU A 16 -0.97 -9.17 -2.20
CA LEU A 16 -1.11 -10.62 -1.98
C LEU A 16 -2.53 -11.04 -1.55
N TYR A 17 -3.34 -10.09 -1.01
CA TYR A 17 -4.73 -10.42 -0.66
C TYR A 17 -5.55 -10.84 -1.87
N GLY A 18 -5.20 -10.35 -3.08
CA GLY A 18 -5.97 -10.65 -4.28
C GLY A 18 -7.35 -9.99 -4.25
N LYS A 19 -8.33 -10.65 -4.86
CA LYS A 19 -9.70 -10.14 -4.95
C LYS A 19 -10.47 -10.47 -3.67
N ILE A 20 -10.76 -9.44 -2.89
CA ILE A 20 -11.68 -9.47 -1.74
C ILE A 20 -13.03 -8.93 -2.20
N GLU A 21 -14.12 -9.64 -1.93
CA GLU A 21 -15.47 -9.26 -2.40
C GLU A 21 -16.27 -8.44 -1.39
N LYS A 22 -15.69 -8.11 -0.24
CA LYS A 22 -16.32 -7.32 0.82
C LYS A 22 -15.61 -5.98 1.02
N ASP A 23 -16.35 -4.92 1.30
CA ASP A 23 -15.82 -3.60 1.71
C ASP A 23 -15.77 -3.49 3.25
N GLU A 24 -15.13 -4.48 3.88
CA GLU A 24 -14.91 -4.58 5.31
C GLU A 24 -13.42 -4.62 5.62
N PHE A 25 -13.06 -4.51 6.89
CA PHE A 25 -11.69 -4.71 7.32
C PHE A 25 -11.24 -6.16 7.07
N VAL A 26 -10.05 -6.31 6.50
CA VAL A 26 -9.44 -7.59 6.13
C VAL A 26 -8.24 -7.85 7.03
N SER A 27 -8.32 -8.91 7.81
CA SER A 27 -7.25 -9.36 8.70
C SER A 27 -6.19 -10.18 7.93
N GLU A 28 -5.08 -10.46 8.59
CA GLU A 28 -3.98 -11.22 7.99
C GLU A 28 -4.32 -12.66 7.61
N SER A 29 -5.37 -13.24 8.18
CA SER A 29 -5.85 -14.59 7.88
C SER A 29 -6.78 -14.70 6.67
N GLU A 30 -7.26 -13.57 6.14
CA GLU A 30 -8.30 -13.53 5.10
C GLU A 30 -7.67 -13.29 3.72
N LEU A 31 -7.41 -14.35 2.96
CA LEU A 31 -6.87 -14.26 1.60
C LEU A 31 -7.97 -14.46 0.56
N GLY A 32 -8.00 -13.57 -0.45
CA GLY A 32 -8.91 -13.67 -1.57
C GLY A 32 -8.30 -14.40 -2.78
N TYR A 33 -9.06 -14.45 -3.85
CA TYR A 33 -8.67 -15.15 -5.07
C TYR A 33 -7.64 -14.36 -5.88
N ILE A 34 -6.65 -15.05 -6.41
CA ILE A 34 -5.73 -14.59 -7.46
C ILE A 34 -5.80 -15.59 -8.61
N ASP A 35 -6.05 -15.11 -9.82
CA ASP A 35 -6.03 -15.94 -11.03
C ASP A 35 -4.58 -16.20 -11.44
N PRO A 36 -4.04 -17.44 -11.32
CA PRO A 36 -2.65 -17.74 -11.62
C PRO A 36 -2.31 -17.61 -13.12
N LEU A 37 -3.32 -17.62 -13.99
CA LEU A 37 -3.11 -17.47 -15.44
C LEU A 37 -3.10 -16.00 -15.90
N ASN A 38 -3.46 -15.08 -15.02
CA ASN A 38 -3.35 -13.65 -15.33
C ASN A 38 -1.88 -13.19 -15.19
N ILE A 39 -1.32 -12.58 -16.23
CA ILE A 39 0.07 -12.09 -16.24
C ILE A 39 0.37 -11.08 -15.12
N ARG A 40 -0.64 -10.39 -14.60
CA ARG A 40 -0.50 -9.44 -13.48
C ARG A 40 -0.36 -10.13 -12.12
N SER A 41 -0.66 -11.43 -12.06
CA SER A 41 -0.61 -12.21 -10.82
C SER A 41 0.80 -12.60 -10.38
N CYS A 42 1.81 -12.41 -11.25
CA CYS A 42 3.20 -12.76 -10.93
C CYS A 42 3.71 -12.07 -9.65
N TYR A 43 3.36 -10.80 -9.44
CA TYR A 43 3.78 -10.06 -8.25
C TYR A 43 3.05 -10.53 -6.97
N PRO A 44 1.71 -10.54 -6.87
CA PRO A 44 1.04 -11.01 -5.66
C PRO A 44 1.31 -12.48 -5.35
N GLU A 45 1.39 -13.35 -6.36
CA GLU A 45 1.74 -14.77 -6.16
C GLU A 45 3.18 -14.94 -5.66
N SER A 46 4.14 -14.17 -6.19
CA SER A 46 5.51 -14.20 -5.67
C SER A 46 5.57 -13.76 -4.20
N LYS A 47 4.76 -12.77 -3.80
CA LYS A 47 4.67 -12.33 -2.40
C LYS A 47 4.10 -13.42 -1.50
N ARG A 48 3.05 -14.15 -1.94
CA ARG A 48 2.50 -15.31 -1.22
C ARG A 48 3.54 -16.42 -1.04
N MET A 49 4.25 -16.76 -2.11
CA MET A 49 5.30 -17.78 -2.06
C MET A 49 6.41 -17.40 -1.08
N CYS A 50 6.87 -16.14 -1.13
CA CYS A 50 7.91 -15.68 -0.20
C CYS A 50 7.45 -15.68 1.26
N GLU A 51 6.19 -15.30 1.56
CA GLU A 51 5.64 -15.42 2.91
C GLU A 51 5.57 -16.88 3.36
N ASN A 52 5.17 -17.80 2.47
CA ASN A 52 5.16 -19.23 2.77
C ASN A 52 6.57 -19.75 3.08
N LEU A 53 7.58 -19.37 2.28
CA LEU A 53 8.98 -19.73 2.57
C LEU A 53 9.43 -19.18 3.94
N CYS A 54 9.09 -17.94 4.27
CA CYS A 54 9.38 -17.37 5.57
C CYS A 54 8.75 -18.20 6.70
N ALA A 55 7.49 -18.59 6.55
CA ALA A 55 6.79 -19.42 7.54
C ALA A 55 7.43 -20.81 7.68
N CYS A 56 7.82 -21.45 6.57
CA CYS A 56 8.55 -22.72 6.59
C CYS A 56 9.88 -22.61 7.33
N TYR A 57 10.68 -21.58 7.03
CA TYR A 57 11.96 -21.36 7.72
C TYR A 57 11.80 -21.07 9.22
N ALA A 58 10.74 -20.35 9.58
CA ALA A 58 10.41 -20.14 11.00
C ALA A 58 10.05 -21.47 11.69
N ALA A 59 9.20 -22.29 11.07
CA ALA A 59 8.72 -23.52 11.67
C ALA A 59 9.77 -24.64 11.71
N GLU A 60 10.54 -24.83 10.63
CA GLU A 60 11.46 -25.95 10.49
C GLU A 60 12.86 -25.67 11.07
N TYR A 61 13.30 -24.41 11.05
CA TYR A 61 14.67 -24.04 11.40
C TYR A 61 14.75 -23.01 12.52
N GLU A 62 13.60 -22.64 13.10
CA GLU A 62 13.53 -21.63 14.19
C GLU A 62 14.19 -20.29 13.79
N VAL A 63 14.19 -19.96 12.49
CA VAL A 63 14.70 -18.68 12.02
C VAL A 63 13.71 -17.57 12.44
N PRO A 64 14.17 -16.55 13.21
CA PRO A 64 13.29 -15.46 13.61
C PRO A 64 12.98 -14.55 12.42
N VAL A 65 11.88 -14.84 11.71
CA VAL A 65 11.43 -14.10 10.53
C VAL A 65 10.02 -13.60 10.71
N TYR A 66 9.77 -12.38 10.25
CA TYR A 66 8.51 -11.66 10.36
C TYR A 66 8.11 -11.14 8.99
N GLN A 67 6.81 -11.01 8.70
CA GLN A 67 6.33 -10.47 7.44
C GLN A 67 5.54 -9.17 7.69
N VAL A 68 5.79 -8.16 6.86
CA VAL A 68 5.08 -6.88 6.92
C VAL A 68 4.36 -6.66 5.59
N ARG A 69 3.03 -6.70 5.61
CA ARG A 69 2.17 -6.46 4.43
C ARG A 69 1.88 -4.96 4.31
N LEU A 70 2.74 -4.29 3.54
CA LEU A 70 2.64 -2.86 3.36
C LEU A 70 1.48 -2.47 2.43
N ALA A 71 0.68 -1.50 2.85
CA ALA A 71 -0.20 -0.73 1.98
C ALA A 71 0.62 0.10 0.97
N GLN A 72 -0.05 0.84 0.08
CA GLN A 72 0.60 1.79 -0.81
C GLN A 72 1.41 2.81 0.02
N THR A 73 2.73 2.78 -0.14
CA THR A 73 3.65 3.57 0.69
C THR A 73 4.25 4.71 -0.12
N PHE A 74 4.15 5.94 0.38
CA PHE A 74 4.80 7.09 -0.23
C PHE A 74 5.15 8.20 0.79
N GLY A 75 6.07 9.09 0.37
CA GLY A 75 6.56 10.22 1.16
C GLY A 75 7.77 10.84 0.48
N PRO A 76 8.55 11.68 1.15
CA PRO A 76 9.81 12.23 0.65
C PRO A 76 10.74 11.15 0.08
N GLY A 77 11.46 11.49 -1.00
CA GLY A 77 12.35 10.57 -1.70
C GLY A 77 11.72 9.81 -2.87
N ILE A 78 10.44 10.02 -3.15
CA ILE A 78 9.81 9.53 -4.38
C ILE A 78 10.37 10.32 -5.57
N SER A 79 10.83 9.59 -6.60
CA SER A 79 11.31 10.21 -7.84
C SER A 79 10.21 11.00 -8.54
N TYR A 80 10.56 12.15 -9.13
CA TYR A 80 9.65 12.91 -9.98
C TYR A 80 9.11 12.08 -11.15
N GLU A 81 9.89 11.13 -11.66
CA GLU A 81 9.52 10.22 -12.76
C GLU A 81 8.70 9.00 -12.32
N ASP A 82 8.37 8.87 -11.04
CA ASP A 82 7.57 7.74 -10.54
C ASP A 82 6.20 7.72 -11.23
N LYS A 83 5.82 6.56 -11.78
CA LYS A 83 4.59 6.38 -12.59
C LYS A 83 3.38 5.98 -11.76
N ARG A 84 3.53 5.76 -10.46
CA ARG A 84 2.39 5.40 -9.60
C ARG A 84 1.41 6.56 -9.48
N VAL A 85 0.14 6.22 -9.27
CA VAL A 85 -0.98 7.18 -9.32
C VAL A 85 -0.80 8.37 -8.38
N PHE A 86 -0.35 8.14 -7.14
CA PHE A 86 -0.13 9.21 -6.17
C PHE A 86 0.98 10.18 -6.62
N ALA A 87 2.07 9.68 -7.21
CA ALA A 87 3.16 10.51 -7.72
C ALA A 87 2.73 11.31 -8.96
N MET A 88 1.96 10.68 -9.86
CA MET A 88 1.36 11.38 -10.99
C MET A 88 0.48 12.55 -10.54
N MET A 89 -0.36 12.35 -9.53
CA MET A 89 -1.22 13.40 -8.99
C MET A 89 -0.41 14.52 -8.32
N ALA A 90 0.65 14.19 -7.58
CA ALA A 90 1.56 15.17 -7.00
C ALA A 90 2.22 16.05 -8.09
N ARG A 91 2.74 15.43 -9.17
CA ARG A 91 3.30 16.18 -10.32
C ARG A 91 2.27 17.11 -10.95
N LYS A 92 1.02 16.64 -11.15
CA LYS A 92 -0.04 17.49 -11.70
C LYS A 92 -0.32 18.70 -10.84
N ALA A 93 -0.30 18.55 -9.52
CA ALA A 93 -0.43 19.67 -8.60
C ALA A 93 0.74 20.65 -8.70
N ILE A 94 1.99 20.15 -8.78
CA ILE A 94 3.21 20.97 -8.94
C ILE A 94 3.20 21.73 -10.28
N GLU A 95 2.82 21.04 -11.38
CA GLU A 95 2.80 21.59 -12.73
C GLU A 95 1.59 22.51 -12.99
N GLY A 96 0.61 22.58 -12.09
CA GLY A 96 -0.65 23.31 -12.32
C GLY A 96 -1.50 22.73 -13.46
N LYS A 97 -1.43 21.41 -13.71
CA LYS A 97 -2.13 20.71 -14.78
C LYS A 97 -3.26 19.85 -14.24
N ASP A 98 -4.35 19.75 -14.96
CA ASP A 98 -5.51 18.91 -14.60
C ASP A 98 -5.12 17.43 -14.47
N ILE A 99 -5.76 16.74 -13.50
CA ILE A 99 -5.65 15.30 -13.29
C ILE A 99 -6.65 14.61 -14.21
N ILE A 100 -6.17 13.87 -15.21
CA ILE A 100 -6.99 13.12 -16.13
C ILE A 100 -6.98 11.64 -15.73
N LEU A 101 -8.14 11.13 -15.30
CA LEU A 101 -8.35 9.73 -14.98
C LEU A 101 -8.91 8.99 -16.19
N GLN A 102 -8.27 7.91 -16.62
CA GLN A 102 -8.73 7.08 -17.74
C GLN A 102 -9.87 6.14 -17.34
N THR A 103 -10.08 5.92 -16.05
CA THR A 103 -11.18 5.13 -15.47
C THR A 103 -11.99 6.01 -14.51
N LYS A 104 -13.12 5.51 -14.02
CA LYS A 104 -13.93 6.20 -12.99
C LYS A 104 -13.17 6.40 -11.66
N GLY A 105 -12.03 5.76 -11.48
CA GLY A 105 -11.20 5.87 -10.27
C GLY A 105 -11.87 5.30 -9.02
N THR A 106 -12.65 4.23 -9.14
CA THR A 106 -13.44 3.65 -8.05
C THR A 106 -12.68 2.67 -7.16
N SER A 107 -11.48 2.23 -7.57
CA SER A 107 -10.63 1.39 -6.71
C SER A 107 -10.27 2.15 -5.42
N LYS A 108 -10.43 1.48 -4.26
CA LYS A 108 -10.18 2.04 -2.95
C LYS A 108 -9.09 1.28 -2.22
N HIS A 109 -8.07 1.98 -1.75
CA HIS A 109 -6.96 1.40 -1.00
C HIS A 109 -6.51 2.34 0.12
N PRO A 110 -5.94 1.81 1.21
CA PRO A 110 -5.27 2.62 2.21
C PRO A 110 -3.83 2.93 1.77
N TYR A 111 -3.27 3.95 2.39
CA TYR A 111 -1.89 4.38 2.21
C TYR A 111 -1.16 4.41 3.55
N VAL A 112 0.17 4.44 3.51
CA VAL A 112 0.99 4.67 4.71
C VAL A 112 2.17 5.59 4.36
N TYR A 113 2.51 6.49 5.27
CA TYR A 113 3.65 7.37 5.10
C TYR A 113 4.96 6.60 5.23
N THR A 114 5.94 6.87 4.37
CA THR A 114 7.20 6.10 4.29
C THR A 114 7.92 5.97 5.64
N ALA A 115 8.07 7.06 6.40
CA ALA A 115 8.74 6.97 7.70
C ALA A 115 7.94 6.15 8.72
N GLN A 116 6.60 6.18 8.67
CA GLN A 116 5.76 5.34 9.52
C GLN A 116 5.82 3.86 9.13
N ALA A 117 5.93 3.55 7.82
CA ALA A 117 6.21 2.19 7.39
C ALA A 117 7.54 1.67 7.95
N VAL A 118 8.57 2.51 8.00
CA VAL A 118 9.87 2.16 8.62
C VAL A 118 9.72 1.91 10.13
N THR A 119 9.01 2.76 10.86
CA THR A 119 8.76 2.50 12.30
C THR A 119 7.95 1.23 12.53
N ALA A 120 6.95 0.93 11.67
CA ALA A 120 6.20 -0.33 11.72
C ALA A 120 7.11 -1.56 11.53
N ILE A 121 8.05 -1.49 10.57
CA ILE A 121 9.02 -2.56 10.33
C ILE A 121 9.86 -2.83 11.60
N PHE A 122 10.36 -1.78 12.27
CA PHE A 122 11.11 -1.93 13.50
C PHE A 122 10.23 -2.43 14.67
N THR A 123 8.98 -1.97 14.77
CA THR A 123 8.05 -2.47 15.78
C THR A 123 7.83 -3.98 15.62
N VAL A 124 7.61 -4.45 14.39
CA VAL A 124 7.43 -5.88 14.11
C VAL A 124 8.73 -6.67 14.35
N LEU A 125 9.89 -6.12 13.97
CA LEU A 125 11.19 -6.77 14.22
C LEU A 125 11.48 -6.99 15.70
N LEU A 126 11.08 -6.03 16.55
CA LEU A 126 11.40 -6.03 17.98
C LEU A 126 10.33 -6.70 18.86
N GLY A 127 9.06 -6.65 18.45
CA GLY A 127 7.92 -7.11 19.25
C GLY A 127 7.02 -8.15 18.57
N GLY A 128 7.23 -8.42 17.30
CA GLY A 128 6.42 -9.38 16.56
C GLY A 128 6.67 -10.83 16.95
N LYS A 129 5.76 -11.72 16.54
CA LYS A 129 5.89 -13.16 16.68
C LYS A 129 6.47 -13.77 15.42
N SER A 130 7.54 -14.58 15.56
CA SER A 130 8.20 -15.23 14.43
C SER A 130 7.23 -16.10 13.63
N GLY A 131 7.36 -16.06 12.30
CA GLY A 131 6.50 -16.76 11.36
C GLY A 131 5.19 -16.05 11.01
N GLU A 132 4.86 -14.93 11.68
CA GLU A 132 3.59 -14.24 11.49
C GLU A 132 3.70 -13.00 10.58
N ALA A 133 2.58 -12.69 9.88
CA ALA A 133 2.43 -11.49 9.07
C ALA A 133 1.69 -10.39 9.83
N TYR A 134 1.96 -9.13 9.46
CA TYR A 134 1.38 -7.93 10.05
C TYR A 134 0.97 -6.94 8.95
N ASN A 135 -0.30 -6.52 8.95
CA ASN A 135 -0.77 -5.44 8.08
C ASN A 135 -0.22 -4.10 8.54
N VAL A 136 0.27 -3.31 7.59
CA VAL A 136 0.76 -1.95 7.84
C VAL A 136 0.11 -0.98 6.88
N SER A 137 -0.82 -0.20 7.39
CA SER A 137 -1.53 0.84 6.65
C SER A 137 -1.99 1.95 7.59
N ASN A 138 -2.52 3.03 7.03
CA ASN A 138 -3.30 3.99 7.79
C ASN A 138 -4.76 3.94 7.31
N PRO A 139 -5.70 3.38 8.10
CA PRO A 139 -7.12 3.31 7.74
C PRO A 139 -7.76 4.67 7.43
N GLU A 140 -7.29 5.77 8.04
CA GLU A 140 -7.77 7.14 7.76
C GLU A 140 -7.44 7.63 6.35
N THR A 141 -6.50 6.99 5.67
CA THR A 141 -6.12 7.31 4.29
C THR A 141 -6.92 6.52 3.26
N TYR A 142 -7.81 5.63 3.70
CA TYR A 142 -8.62 4.79 2.81
C TYR A 142 -9.53 5.64 1.94
N CYS A 143 -9.25 5.66 0.65
CA CYS A 143 -10.00 6.44 -0.32
C CYS A 143 -9.94 5.82 -1.71
N SER A 144 -10.87 6.22 -2.58
CA SER A 144 -10.82 5.92 -4.00
C SER A 144 -9.75 6.79 -4.71
N ILE A 145 -9.30 6.33 -5.86
CA ILE A 145 -8.41 7.12 -6.73
C ILE A 145 -9.06 8.47 -7.08
N TYR A 146 -10.38 8.48 -7.32
CA TYR A 146 -11.10 9.73 -7.60
C TYR A 146 -11.12 10.69 -6.41
N GLU A 147 -11.42 10.18 -5.20
CA GLU A 147 -11.40 10.98 -3.96
C GLU A 147 -10.01 11.53 -3.65
N MET A 148 -8.97 10.72 -3.86
CA MET A 148 -7.59 11.18 -3.75
C MET A 148 -7.27 12.30 -4.75
N GLY A 149 -7.71 12.17 -6.01
CA GLY A 149 -7.58 13.22 -7.02
C GLY A 149 -8.28 14.51 -6.60
N LYS A 150 -9.49 14.42 -6.03
CA LYS A 150 -10.23 15.58 -5.49
C LYS A 150 -9.48 16.24 -4.34
N LEU A 151 -8.97 15.45 -3.38
CA LEU A 151 -8.17 15.98 -2.28
C LEU A 151 -6.95 16.74 -2.81
N VAL A 152 -6.24 16.18 -3.81
CA VAL A 152 -5.07 16.84 -4.41
C VAL A 152 -5.48 18.12 -5.14
N SER A 153 -6.52 18.08 -5.93
CA SER A 153 -7.03 19.25 -6.66
C SER A 153 -7.47 20.38 -5.72
N GLU A 154 -8.28 20.06 -4.73
CA GLU A 154 -8.94 21.06 -3.87
C GLU A 154 -7.99 21.57 -2.76
N LYS A 155 -7.21 20.68 -2.14
CA LYS A 155 -6.42 21.01 -0.95
C LYS A 155 -4.93 21.20 -1.23
N VAL A 156 -4.34 20.38 -2.10
CA VAL A 156 -2.90 20.47 -2.40
C VAL A 156 -2.63 21.54 -3.45
N ALA A 157 -3.43 21.57 -4.53
CA ALA A 157 -3.34 22.57 -5.59
C ALA A 157 -4.21 23.82 -5.36
N ASN A 158 -4.87 23.93 -4.18
CA ASN A 158 -5.74 25.05 -3.81
C ASN A 158 -6.84 25.37 -4.86
N GLY A 159 -7.44 24.33 -5.45
CA GLY A 159 -8.49 24.48 -6.46
C GLY A 159 -8.02 24.96 -7.84
N LYS A 160 -6.71 25.08 -8.07
CA LYS A 160 -6.17 25.58 -9.35
C LYS A 160 -6.23 24.57 -10.49
N ILE A 161 -6.42 23.29 -10.19
CA ILE A 161 -6.52 22.20 -11.16
C ILE A 161 -7.83 21.41 -10.95
N LYS A 162 -8.25 20.64 -11.95
CA LYS A 162 -9.47 19.84 -11.89
C LYS A 162 -9.17 18.35 -12.02
N VAL A 163 -10.09 17.53 -11.54
CA VAL A 163 -10.11 16.08 -11.82
C VAL A 163 -11.10 15.82 -12.94
N ILE A 164 -10.63 15.26 -14.04
CA ILE A 164 -11.42 14.98 -15.24
C ILE A 164 -11.39 13.47 -15.47
N VAL A 165 -12.57 12.85 -15.56
CA VAL A 165 -12.69 11.46 -16.01
C VAL A 165 -12.84 11.47 -17.53
N ALA A 166 -11.94 10.80 -18.24
CA ALA A 166 -11.96 10.73 -19.68
C ALA A 166 -13.21 9.98 -20.17
N LYS A 167 -13.94 10.57 -21.16
CA LYS A 167 -15.17 9.97 -21.70
C LYS A 167 -14.90 8.65 -22.45
N ASN A 168 -13.76 8.55 -23.13
CA ASN A 168 -13.34 7.39 -23.93
C ASN A 168 -11.95 6.90 -23.49
N GLY A 169 -11.75 6.72 -22.19
CA GLY A 169 -10.48 6.21 -21.65
C GLY A 169 -10.23 4.75 -22.07
N ASP A 170 -9.00 4.43 -22.44
CA ASP A 170 -8.60 3.03 -22.68
C ASP A 170 -8.49 2.30 -21.35
N ILE A 171 -9.57 1.63 -20.96
CA ILE A 171 -9.65 0.88 -19.69
C ILE A 171 -8.96 -0.48 -19.74
N SER A 172 -8.59 -0.98 -20.93
CA SER A 172 -7.99 -2.32 -21.11
C SER A 172 -6.66 -2.48 -20.38
N LYS A 173 -5.94 -1.37 -20.17
CA LYS A 173 -4.63 -1.33 -19.49
C LYS A 173 -4.73 -1.24 -17.96
N TYR A 174 -5.94 -1.07 -17.42
CA TYR A 174 -6.14 -0.91 -15.99
C TYR A 174 -6.71 -2.18 -15.36
N PRO A 175 -6.34 -2.50 -14.11
CA PRO A 175 -6.92 -3.62 -13.39
C PRO A 175 -8.42 -3.39 -13.14
N VAL A 176 -9.15 -4.49 -12.94
CA VAL A 176 -10.54 -4.43 -12.45
C VAL A 176 -10.55 -3.64 -11.13
N PRO A 177 -11.53 -2.75 -10.92
CA PRO A 177 -11.65 -2.03 -9.66
C PRO A 177 -11.69 -2.97 -8.46
N SER A 178 -10.94 -2.62 -7.42
CA SER A 178 -10.85 -3.39 -6.18
C SER A 178 -10.95 -2.47 -4.98
N CYS A 179 -11.48 -3.01 -3.88
CA CYS A 179 -11.53 -2.37 -2.59
C CYS A 179 -10.78 -3.27 -1.61
N LEU A 180 -9.83 -2.69 -0.86
CA LEU A 180 -9.11 -3.43 0.16
C LEU A 180 -8.87 -2.54 1.37
N LYS A 181 -9.51 -2.87 2.49
CA LYS A 181 -9.43 -2.13 3.74
C LYS A 181 -8.71 -3.01 4.78
N LEU A 182 -7.49 -2.68 5.10
CA LEU A 182 -6.67 -3.51 5.98
C LEU A 182 -6.99 -3.29 7.45
N ASP A 183 -7.23 -4.38 8.19
CA ASP A 183 -7.23 -4.39 9.65
C ASP A 183 -5.78 -4.33 10.15
N ILE A 184 -5.48 -3.36 11.00
CA ILE A 184 -4.15 -3.14 11.60
C ILE A 184 -4.12 -3.43 13.09
N SER A 185 -5.20 -3.98 13.66
CA SER A 185 -5.31 -4.23 15.11
C SER A 185 -4.15 -5.07 15.66
N LYS A 186 -3.65 -5.99 14.84
CA LYS A 186 -2.53 -6.86 15.22
C LYS A 186 -1.22 -6.10 15.47
N ILE A 187 -0.87 -5.13 14.62
CA ILE A 187 0.32 -4.30 14.84
C ILE A 187 0.06 -3.21 15.88
N GLU A 188 -1.19 -2.73 16.01
CA GLU A 188 -1.56 -1.79 17.09
C GLU A 188 -1.36 -2.41 18.46
N ASN A 189 -1.61 -3.71 18.62
CA ASN A 189 -1.33 -4.46 19.85
C ASN A 189 0.17 -4.54 20.19
N LEU A 190 1.07 -4.29 19.23
CA LEU A 190 2.49 -4.12 19.45
C LEU A 190 2.89 -2.67 19.81
N GLY A 191 1.92 -1.75 19.87
CA GLY A 191 2.12 -0.35 20.21
C GLY A 191 2.36 0.59 19.03
N TRP A 192 2.33 0.11 17.78
CA TRP A 192 2.45 0.97 16.60
C TRP A 192 1.09 1.53 16.17
N LYS A 193 1.07 2.83 15.85
CA LYS A 193 -0.12 3.52 15.30
C LYS A 193 0.28 4.47 14.17
N PRO A 194 -0.53 4.58 13.10
CA PRO A 194 -0.33 5.59 12.07
C PRO A 194 -0.79 6.97 12.58
N GLU A 195 -0.09 8.03 12.15
CA GLU A 195 -0.34 9.40 12.65
C GLU A 195 -0.71 10.41 11.57
N HIS A 196 -0.40 10.14 10.29
CA HIS A 196 -0.46 11.14 9.24
C HIS A 196 -1.51 10.84 8.19
N ASN A 197 -2.45 11.76 8.00
CA ASN A 197 -3.47 11.66 6.97
C ASN A 197 -2.90 11.94 5.56
N LEU A 198 -3.71 11.67 4.54
CA LEU A 198 -3.32 11.74 3.14
C LEU A 198 -2.89 13.17 2.71
N LEU A 199 -3.58 14.20 3.20
CA LEU A 199 -3.23 15.60 2.91
C LEU A 199 -1.83 15.95 3.44
N TRP A 200 -1.53 15.55 4.67
CA TRP A 200 -0.21 15.77 5.26
C TRP A 200 0.88 15.05 4.45
N MET A 201 0.63 13.80 4.04
CA MET A 201 1.56 13.02 3.21
C MET A 201 1.87 13.73 1.89
N TYR A 202 0.84 14.24 1.19
CA TYR A 202 1.03 15.00 -0.05
C TYR A 202 1.80 16.31 0.17
N ASN A 203 1.48 17.06 1.21
CA ASN A 203 2.21 18.29 1.53
C ASN A 203 3.69 18.07 1.84
N ARG A 204 4.05 16.89 2.35
CA ARG A 204 5.46 16.50 2.54
C ARG A 204 6.10 16.05 1.24
N LEU A 205 5.39 15.26 0.43
CA LEU A 205 5.86 14.75 -0.84
C LEU A 205 6.23 15.88 -1.82
N ILE A 206 5.31 16.82 -2.06
CA ILE A 206 5.51 17.90 -3.04
C ILE A 206 6.67 18.85 -2.70
N LYS A 207 7.07 18.93 -1.43
CA LYS A 207 8.23 19.74 -1.01
C LYS A 207 9.58 19.12 -1.39
N THR A 208 9.57 17.85 -1.81
CA THR A 208 10.79 17.08 -2.08
C THR A 208 10.81 16.47 -3.48
N MET A 209 9.75 16.64 -4.26
CA MET A 209 9.68 16.37 -5.69
C MET A 209 10.11 17.60 -6.50
#